data_67028f8d7045b0e6f35e0826d91f777e
#
_entry.id   67028f8d7045b0e6f35e0826d91f777e
#
_cell.length_a   1.000
_cell.length_b   1.000
_cell.length_c   1.000
_cell.angle_alpha   90.00
_cell.angle_beta   90.00
_cell.angle_gamma   90.00
#
_symmetry.space_group_name_H-M   'P 1'
#
loop_
_entity.id
_entity.type
_entity.pdbx_description
1 polymer ?
#
loop_
_entity_poly.entity_id
_entity_poly.type
_entity_poly.pdbx_seq_one_letter_code
_entity_poly.pdbx_strand_id
1 'polypeptide(L)'
;MNFDLTSEQQMLKRMIREFADEVVAPGADERDQTKQFPVEIFKQMSELNLMGLPFSEKYGGAGADSTSFAIVVEELSRVCGSTGITYSAHISLGGAPLALFGTEEQKMNYLSKICSGESFGAFGLTEPNAGSDAGGTRTNAVLADGEWTINGSKCFITNASYASFLALSAVTDKEQGSRGITAFIVPTDAPGFQVLANYEKLGLHSSNTTELVLENVRVPEENVLGKRGEGFKQFLITLDGGRIGIGAMAVGIAQAAYDKALQYSKQRTAFGNSLSHFQAIQHKLADMAMQIELARTMVYKAAWLKDHGRKFTKEAAMAKLYASEIAMSATHQAIQIHGGYGYMREYQVERFFRDARLLEIGEGTSEILRNIIAREIGC
;
A
#
# COMPACT_ATOMS: atom_id res chain seq x y z
N MET A 1 -6.52 21.06 20.08
CA MET A 1 -6.08 20.07 19.08
C MET A 1 -5.10 19.16 19.79
N ASN A 2 -5.37 17.87 19.89
CA ASN A 2 -4.45 16.90 20.49
C ASN A 2 -3.70 16.19 19.36
N PHE A 3 -2.39 16.19 19.41
CA PHE A 3 -1.50 15.51 18.47
C PHE A 3 -0.99 14.16 19.03
N ASP A 4 -1.30 13.87 20.29
CA ASP A 4 -0.88 12.62 20.93
C ASP A 4 -1.72 11.45 20.43
N LEU A 5 -1.08 10.33 20.26
CA LEU A 5 -1.77 9.05 20.03
C LEU A 5 -2.56 8.65 21.27
N THR A 6 -3.71 8.01 21.07
CA THR A 6 -4.47 7.41 22.18
C THR A 6 -3.67 6.32 22.88
N SER A 7 -4.10 5.92 24.08
CA SER A 7 -3.44 4.85 24.82
C SER A 7 -3.41 3.53 24.03
N GLU A 8 -4.51 3.21 23.33
CA GLU A 8 -4.63 2.03 22.48
C GLU A 8 -3.68 2.10 21.28
N GLN A 9 -3.61 3.26 20.59
CA GLN A 9 -2.69 3.48 19.48
C GLN A 9 -1.22 3.41 19.93
N GLN A 10 -0.89 3.92 21.13
CA GLN A 10 0.45 3.81 21.70
C GLN A 10 0.81 2.36 22.05
N MET A 11 -0.15 1.58 22.58
CA MET A 11 0.05 0.16 22.87
C MET A 11 0.24 -0.63 21.57
N LEU A 12 -0.60 -0.40 20.56
CA LEU A 12 -0.47 -0.99 19.24
C LEU A 12 0.90 -0.67 18.63
N LYS A 13 1.31 0.60 18.68
CA LYS A 13 2.61 1.02 18.13
C LYS A 13 3.78 0.29 18.80
N ARG A 14 3.75 0.11 20.11
CA ARG A 14 4.79 -0.66 20.82
C ARG A 14 4.79 -2.13 20.40
N MET A 15 3.63 -2.76 20.42
CA MET A 15 3.47 -4.17 20.02
C MET A 15 3.93 -4.42 18.60
N ILE A 16 3.51 -3.59 17.64
CA ILE A 16 3.88 -3.79 16.25
C ILE A 16 5.36 -3.46 15.99
N ARG A 17 5.95 -2.52 16.74
CA ARG A 17 7.38 -2.23 16.69
C ARG A 17 8.21 -3.43 17.15
N GLU A 18 7.86 -4.03 18.28
CA GLU A 18 8.50 -5.26 18.78
C GLU A 18 8.36 -6.39 17.76
N PHE A 19 7.16 -6.63 17.25
CA PHE A 19 6.93 -7.63 16.19
C PHE A 19 7.76 -7.35 14.93
N ALA A 20 7.83 -6.09 14.50
CA ALA A 20 8.61 -5.70 13.33
C ALA A 20 10.12 -5.95 13.54
N ASP A 21 10.64 -5.59 14.72
CA ASP A 21 12.06 -5.76 15.03
C ASP A 21 12.45 -7.22 15.27
N GLU A 22 11.60 -8.02 15.91
CA GLU A 22 11.91 -9.40 16.31
C GLU A 22 11.55 -10.44 15.24
N VAL A 23 10.50 -10.19 14.44
CA VAL A 23 9.97 -11.17 13.48
C VAL A 23 10.20 -10.74 12.03
N VAL A 24 9.97 -9.48 11.69
CA VAL A 24 10.03 -9.01 10.29
C VAL A 24 11.45 -8.63 9.88
N ALA A 25 12.18 -7.89 10.72
CA ALA A 25 13.53 -7.43 10.41
C ALA A 25 14.53 -8.58 10.19
N PRO A 26 14.53 -9.66 11.01
CA PRO A 26 15.35 -10.83 10.70
C PRO A 26 14.95 -11.42 9.34
N GLY A 27 15.94 -11.68 8.49
CA GLY A 27 15.73 -12.23 7.15
C GLY A 27 15.15 -11.26 6.11
N ALA A 28 14.94 -9.96 6.42
CA ALA A 28 14.43 -9.00 5.44
C ALA A 28 15.36 -8.83 4.22
N ASP A 29 16.68 -8.85 4.44
CA ASP A 29 17.68 -8.77 3.36
C ASP A 29 17.73 -10.07 2.55
N GLU A 30 17.61 -11.23 3.20
CA GLU A 30 17.52 -12.52 2.53
C GLU A 30 16.26 -12.60 1.65
N ARG A 31 15.11 -12.20 2.18
CA ARG A 31 13.86 -12.16 1.41
C ARG A 31 13.93 -11.19 0.22
N ASP A 32 14.63 -10.06 0.36
CA ASP A 32 14.87 -9.14 -0.76
C ASP A 32 15.71 -9.81 -1.86
N GLN A 33 16.75 -10.55 -1.49
CA GLN A 33 17.64 -11.26 -2.43
C GLN A 33 16.96 -12.45 -3.10
N THR A 34 16.24 -13.27 -2.32
CA THR A 34 15.57 -14.49 -2.80
C THR A 34 14.21 -14.23 -3.42
N LYS A 35 13.66 -12.99 -3.27
CA LYS A 35 12.32 -12.58 -3.69
C LYS A 35 11.21 -13.41 -3.04
N GLN A 36 11.48 -14.00 -1.87
CA GLN A 36 10.54 -14.87 -1.17
C GLN A 36 9.43 -14.05 -0.53
N PHE A 37 8.19 -14.39 -0.86
CA PHE A 37 7.01 -13.81 -0.22
C PHE A 37 6.91 -14.29 1.24
N PRO A 38 6.67 -13.39 2.22
CA PRO A 38 6.80 -13.72 3.65
C PRO A 38 5.52 -14.34 4.25
N VAL A 39 5.09 -15.51 3.76
CA VAL A 39 3.85 -16.18 4.18
C VAL A 39 3.76 -16.36 5.70
N GLU A 40 4.85 -16.82 6.34
CA GLU A 40 4.85 -17.10 7.78
C GLU A 40 4.72 -15.83 8.63
N ILE A 41 5.21 -14.68 8.15
CA ILE A 41 5.02 -13.39 8.83
C ILE A 41 3.53 -13.02 8.83
N PHE A 42 2.86 -13.15 7.69
CA PHE A 42 1.41 -12.84 7.59
C PHE A 42 0.55 -13.82 8.36
N LYS A 43 0.95 -15.08 8.48
CA LYS A 43 0.29 -16.04 9.35
C LYS A 43 0.34 -15.61 10.83
N GLN A 44 1.52 -15.19 11.31
CA GLN A 44 1.66 -14.63 12.66
C GLN A 44 0.87 -13.32 12.82
N MET A 45 0.83 -12.47 11.79
CA MET A 45 -0.01 -11.26 11.80
C MET A 45 -1.52 -11.60 11.90
N SER A 46 -1.95 -12.70 11.29
CA SER A 46 -3.32 -13.21 11.42
C SER A 46 -3.63 -13.63 12.85
N GLU A 47 -2.72 -14.34 13.52
CA GLU A 47 -2.83 -14.74 14.92
C GLU A 47 -2.93 -13.54 15.88
N LEU A 48 -2.36 -12.39 15.48
CA LEU A 48 -2.46 -11.10 16.18
C LEU A 48 -3.68 -10.25 15.78
N ASN A 49 -4.61 -10.78 14.97
CA ASN A 49 -5.77 -10.08 14.42
C ASN A 49 -5.44 -8.82 13.60
N LEU A 50 -4.25 -8.77 13.00
CA LEU A 50 -3.82 -7.61 12.22
C LEU A 50 -4.35 -7.64 10.77
N MET A 51 -4.69 -8.83 10.23
CA MET A 51 -5.11 -8.96 8.82
C MET A 51 -6.46 -8.32 8.54
N GLY A 52 -7.30 -8.13 9.55
CA GLY A 52 -8.58 -7.43 9.46
C GLY A 52 -8.64 -6.14 10.28
N LEU A 53 -7.50 -5.53 10.61
CA LEU A 53 -7.38 -4.49 11.64
C LEU A 53 -8.48 -3.39 11.58
N PRO A 54 -8.77 -2.71 10.45
CA PRO A 54 -9.77 -1.64 10.43
C PRO A 54 -11.20 -2.12 10.13
N PHE A 55 -11.39 -3.42 9.91
CA PHE A 55 -12.71 -3.92 9.56
C PHE A 55 -13.51 -4.33 10.80
N SER A 56 -14.86 -4.34 10.67
CA SER A 56 -15.75 -4.65 11.76
C SER A 56 -15.53 -6.07 12.32
N GLU A 57 -15.63 -6.20 13.63
CA GLU A 57 -15.61 -7.49 14.37
C GLU A 57 -16.65 -8.49 13.83
N LYS A 58 -17.76 -7.99 13.26
CA LYS A 58 -18.78 -8.82 12.61
C LYS A 58 -18.22 -9.72 11.52
N TYR A 59 -17.13 -9.30 10.85
CA TYR A 59 -16.47 -10.03 9.78
C TYR A 59 -15.11 -10.61 10.20
N GLY A 60 -14.82 -10.60 11.51
CA GLY A 60 -13.55 -11.07 12.05
C GLY A 60 -12.42 -10.03 12.05
N GLY A 61 -12.75 -8.76 11.84
CA GLY A 61 -11.79 -7.65 11.97
C GLY A 61 -11.63 -7.22 13.42
N ALA A 62 -10.72 -6.27 13.68
CA ALA A 62 -10.48 -5.72 15.03
C ALA A 62 -11.20 -4.38 15.28
N GLY A 63 -11.90 -3.81 14.31
CA GLY A 63 -12.64 -2.55 14.45
C GLY A 63 -11.78 -1.32 14.73
N ALA A 64 -10.47 -1.39 14.47
CA ALA A 64 -9.55 -0.30 14.73
C ALA A 64 -9.70 0.85 13.72
N ASP A 65 -9.17 2.01 14.07
CA ASP A 65 -9.23 3.21 13.24
C ASP A 65 -8.17 3.24 12.10
N SER A 66 -8.29 4.21 11.19
CA SER A 66 -7.33 4.38 10.08
C SER A 66 -5.97 4.88 10.57
N THR A 67 -5.90 5.54 11.72
CA THR A 67 -4.64 5.94 12.35
C THR A 67 -3.89 4.71 12.83
N SER A 68 -4.56 3.75 13.44
CA SER A 68 -4.01 2.44 13.83
C SER A 68 -3.48 1.67 12.62
N PHE A 69 -4.22 1.64 11.51
CA PHE A 69 -3.75 1.06 10.25
C PHE A 69 -2.46 1.74 9.75
N ALA A 70 -2.41 3.08 9.76
CA ALA A 70 -1.22 3.82 9.35
C ALA A 70 -0.01 3.50 10.24
N ILE A 71 -0.20 3.36 11.56
CA ILE A 71 0.86 2.98 12.51
C ILE A 71 1.43 1.60 12.15
N VAL A 72 0.57 0.60 11.87
CA VAL A 72 1.03 -0.75 11.50
C VAL A 72 1.84 -0.71 10.21
N VAL A 73 1.35 -0.01 9.18
CA VAL A 73 2.06 0.12 7.90
C VAL A 73 3.41 0.84 8.10
N GLU A 74 3.46 1.91 8.89
CA GLU A 74 4.70 2.65 9.19
C GLU A 74 5.74 1.75 9.84
N GLU A 75 5.39 1.01 10.90
CA GLU A 75 6.34 0.19 11.66
C GLU A 75 6.82 -1.05 10.86
N LEU A 76 5.94 -1.70 10.10
CA LEU A 76 6.34 -2.77 9.18
C LEU A 76 7.30 -2.26 8.09
N SER A 77 7.00 -1.11 7.51
CA SER A 77 7.79 -0.52 6.42
C SER A 77 9.15 0.01 6.90
N ARG A 78 9.26 0.37 8.17
CA ARG A 78 10.53 0.76 8.80
C ARG A 78 11.57 -0.36 8.74
N VAL A 79 11.17 -1.61 8.77
CA VAL A 79 12.10 -2.75 8.70
C VAL A 79 12.08 -3.46 7.34
N CYS A 80 10.93 -3.51 6.68
CA CYS A 80 10.76 -4.19 5.38
C CYS A 80 9.66 -3.54 4.54
N GLY A 81 10.04 -2.76 3.52
CA GLY A 81 9.10 -2.13 2.61
C GLY A 81 8.18 -3.13 1.90
N SER A 82 8.71 -4.31 1.53
CA SER A 82 7.91 -5.37 0.89
C SER A 82 6.79 -5.89 1.77
N THR A 83 7.05 -6.09 3.08
CA THR A 83 6.01 -6.50 4.04
C THR A 83 4.98 -5.38 4.22
N GLY A 84 5.45 -4.13 4.31
CA GLY A 84 4.59 -2.96 4.44
C GLY A 84 3.63 -2.78 3.27
N ILE A 85 4.10 -2.84 2.01
CA ILE A 85 3.24 -2.71 0.83
C ILE A 85 2.26 -3.87 0.69
N THR A 86 2.69 -5.09 0.97
CA THR A 86 1.83 -6.28 0.94
C THR A 86 0.67 -6.13 1.91
N TYR A 87 0.94 -5.73 3.16
CA TYR A 87 -0.07 -5.48 4.18
C TYR A 87 -0.97 -4.29 3.81
N SER A 88 -0.36 -3.17 3.38
CA SER A 88 -1.11 -1.98 2.97
C SER A 88 -2.11 -2.30 1.86
N ALA A 89 -1.67 -2.98 0.80
CA ALA A 89 -2.53 -3.37 -0.31
C ALA A 89 -3.62 -4.37 0.10
N HIS A 90 -3.28 -5.33 0.97
CA HIS A 90 -4.25 -6.28 1.52
C HIS A 90 -5.44 -5.58 2.20
N ILE A 91 -5.16 -4.62 3.07
CA ILE A 91 -6.19 -3.86 3.79
C ILE A 91 -6.88 -2.84 2.87
N SER A 92 -6.10 -1.92 2.29
CA SER A 92 -6.64 -0.71 1.66
C SER A 92 -7.17 -0.92 0.25
N LEU A 93 -6.67 -1.91 -0.48
CA LEU A 93 -7.07 -2.19 -1.85
C LEU A 93 -7.88 -3.48 -1.97
N GLY A 94 -7.54 -4.52 -1.20
CA GLY A 94 -8.27 -5.78 -1.24
C GLY A 94 -9.52 -5.78 -0.37
N GLY A 95 -9.39 -5.45 0.92
CA GLY A 95 -10.48 -5.49 1.89
C GLY A 95 -11.41 -4.27 1.83
N ALA A 96 -10.86 -3.06 1.65
CA ALA A 96 -11.65 -1.83 1.71
C ALA A 96 -12.76 -1.75 0.65
N PRO A 97 -12.60 -2.16 -0.63
CA PRO A 97 -13.71 -2.18 -1.58
C PRO A 97 -14.90 -3.01 -1.11
N LEU A 98 -14.63 -4.20 -0.54
CA LEU A 98 -15.66 -5.08 0.03
C LEU A 98 -16.35 -4.43 1.23
N ALA A 99 -15.57 -3.87 2.14
CA ALA A 99 -16.12 -3.20 3.33
C ALA A 99 -17.01 -2.01 2.99
N LEU A 100 -16.64 -1.23 1.96
CA LEU A 100 -17.34 -0.01 1.56
C LEU A 100 -18.56 -0.28 0.67
N PHE A 101 -18.48 -1.23 -0.25
CA PHE A 101 -19.46 -1.39 -1.33
C PHE A 101 -20.11 -2.77 -1.39
N GLY A 102 -19.59 -3.75 -0.69
CA GLY A 102 -20.12 -5.12 -0.68
C GLY A 102 -21.48 -5.22 0.02
N THR A 103 -22.31 -6.16 -0.46
CA THR A 103 -23.50 -6.60 0.26
C THR A 103 -23.10 -7.32 1.54
N GLU A 104 -24.04 -7.53 2.46
CA GLU A 104 -23.78 -8.30 3.69
C GLU A 104 -23.27 -9.71 3.39
N GLU A 105 -23.86 -10.35 2.37
CA GLU A 105 -23.45 -11.68 1.93
C GLU A 105 -22.02 -11.67 1.36
N GLN A 106 -21.69 -10.70 0.49
CA GLN A 106 -20.34 -10.54 -0.04
C GLN A 106 -19.32 -10.28 1.07
N LYS A 107 -19.65 -9.46 2.08
CA LYS A 107 -18.79 -9.24 3.24
C LYS A 107 -18.56 -10.50 4.06
N MET A 108 -19.62 -11.26 4.32
CA MET A 108 -19.50 -12.53 5.05
C MET A 108 -18.68 -13.58 4.28
N ASN A 109 -18.82 -13.64 2.95
CA ASN A 109 -18.16 -14.65 2.14
C ASN A 109 -16.70 -14.31 1.79
N TYR A 110 -16.37 -13.02 1.64
CA TYR A 110 -15.09 -12.57 1.13
C TYR A 110 -14.28 -11.72 2.12
N LEU A 111 -14.91 -10.75 2.80
CA LEU A 111 -14.19 -9.90 3.75
C LEU A 111 -13.73 -10.68 4.99
N SER A 112 -14.52 -11.68 5.43
CA SER A 112 -14.12 -12.57 6.54
C SER A 112 -12.84 -13.36 6.22
N LYS A 113 -12.64 -13.79 4.98
CA LYS A 113 -11.43 -14.49 4.54
C LYS A 113 -10.20 -13.57 4.51
N ILE A 114 -10.41 -12.28 4.20
CA ILE A 114 -9.37 -11.25 4.32
C ILE A 114 -9.01 -11.03 5.79
N CYS A 115 -10.01 -10.85 6.65
CA CYS A 115 -9.80 -10.61 8.08
C CYS A 115 -9.09 -11.78 8.78
N SER A 116 -9.41 -13.02 8.42
CA SER A 116 -8.77 -14.22 8.97
C SER A 116 -7.37 -14.49 8.41
N GLY A 117 -6.98 -13.83 7.31
CA GLY A 117 -5.75 -14.14 6.58
C GLY A 117 -5.81 -15.41 5.73
N GLU A 118 -6.99 -16.04 5.57
CA GLU A 118 -7.21 -17.17 4.68
C GLU A 118 -6.95 -16.78 3.21
N SER A 119 -7.26 -15.54 2.84
CA SER A 119 -7.00 -14.97 1.51
C SER A 119 -6.34 -13.61 1.62
N PHE A 120 -5.38 -13.35 0.74
CA PHE A 120 -4.89 -11.98 0.55
C PHE A 120 -5.88 -11.15 -0.27
N GLY A 121 -5.94 -9.85 0.03
CA GLY A 121 -6.68 -8.89 -0.78
C GLY A 121 -5.87 -8.47 -1.99
N ALA A 122 -6.53 -8.38 -3.16
CA ALA A 122 -5.95 -7.89 -4.40
C ALA A 122 -6.92 -6.97 -5.15
N PHE A 123 -6.39 -6.13 -6.07
CA PHE A 123 -7.13 -5.04 -6.70
C PHE A 123 -6.74 -4.88 -8.17
N GLY A 124 -7.64 -5.23 -9.07
CA GLY A 124 -7.43 -5.24 -10.52
C GLY A 124 -7.96 -3.98 -11.20
N LEU A 125 -7.22 -2.86 -11.13
CA LEU A 125 -7.56 -1.62 -11.84
C LEU A 125 -6.69 -1.42 -13.07
N THR A 126 -5.37 -1.36 -12.88
CA THR A 126 -4.38 -0.95 -13.89
C THR A 126 -4.29 -1.97 -15.03
N GLU A 127 -4.22 -1.46 -16.25
CA GLU A 127 -4.01 -2.24 -17.49
C GLU A 127 -2.76 -1.77 -18.22
N PRO A 128 -2.18 -2.56 -19.13
CA PRO A 128 -1.01 -2.15 -19.93
C PRO A 128 -1.18 -0.80 -20.63
N ASN A 129 -2.40 -0.43 -21.00
CA ASN A 129 -2.73 0.81 -21.70
C ASN A 129 -3.45 1.86 -20.83
N ALA A 130 -3.72 1.55 -19.54
CA ALA A 130 -4.52 2.40 -18.65
C ALA A 130 -3.93 2.41 -17.24
N GLY A 131 -2.92 3.28 -17.03
CA GLY A 131 -2.30 3.56 -15.72
C GLY A 131 -2.88 4.82 -15.09
N SER A 132 -2.22 5.97 -15.29
CA SER A 132 -2.72 7.28 -14.81
C SER A 132 -4.07 7.66 -15.41
N ASP A 133 -4.33 7.27 -16.66
CA ASP A 133 -5.65 7.34 -17.31
C ASP A 133 -6.44 6.06 -17.00
N ALA A 134 -6.81 5.88 -15.73
CA ALA A 134 -7.53 4.68 -15.27
C ALA A 134 -8.94 4.55 -15.87
N GLY A 135 -9.52 5.65 -16.38
CA GLY A 135 -10.80 5.64 -17.11
C GLY A 135 -10.71 5.00 -18.51
N GLY A 136 -9.49 4.86 -19.05
CA GLY A 136 -9.21 4.24 -20.35
C GLY A 136 -9.16 2.70 -20.32
N THR A 137 -9.65 2.04 -19.26
CA THR A 137 -9.68 0.57 -19.12
C THR A 137 -10.41 -0.10 -20.29
N ARG A 138 -9.90 -1.24 -20.75
CA ARG A 138 -10.41 -2.03 -21.90
C ARG A 138 -10.92 -3.40 -21.51
N THR A 139 -10.57 -3.93 -20.35
CA THR A 139 -11.18 -5.14 -19.80
C THR A 139 -12.70 -4.96 -19.85
N ASN A 140 -13.40 -5.90 -20.45
CA ASN A 140 -14.85 -5.80 -20.66
C ASN A 140 -15.59 -6.95 -20.00
N ALA A 141 -16.85 -6.70 -19.69
CA ALA A 141 -17.76 -7.69 -19.13
C ALA A 141 -19.11 -7.63 -19.86
N VAL A 142 -19.59 -8.77 -20.32
CA VAL A 142 -20.87 -8.91 -21.04
C VAL A 142 -21.78 -9.81 -20.23
N LEU A 143 -23.00 -9.35 -19.93
CA LEU A 143 -24.01 -10.12 -19.22
C LEU A 143 -24.85 -10.93 -20.21
N ALA A 144 -24.93 -12.24 -20.03
CA ALA A 144 -25.81 -13.15 -20.75
C ALA A 144 -26.24 -14.29 -19.82
N ASP A 145 -27.48 -14.67 -19.88
CA ASP A 145 -28.04 -15.82 -19.13
C ASP A 145 -27.77 -15.78 -17.61
N GLY A 146 -27.72 -14.59 -17.00
CA GLY A 146 -27.48 -14.40 -15.57
C GLY A 146 -26.01 -14.47 -15.14
N GLU A 147 -25.07 -14.55 -16.10
CA GLU A 147 -23.64 -14.58 -15.86
C GLU A 147 -22.91 -13.48 -16.63
N TRP A 148 -21.89 -12.90 -16.01
CA TRP A 148 -20.95 -12.01 -16.67
C TRP A 148 -19.80 -12.81 -17.28
N THR A 149 -19.48 -12.55 -18.53
CA THR A 149 -18.26 -13.05 -19.19
C THR A 149 -17.25 -11.92 -19.28
N ILE A 150 -16.10 -12.05 -18.60
CA ILE A 150 -15.07 -11.02 -18.48
C ILE A 150 -13.87 -11.42 -19.34
N ASN A 151 -13.40 -10.44 -20.16
CA ASN A 151 -12.22 -10.58 -21.00
C ASN A 151 -11.32 -9.37 -20.87
N GLY A 152 -9.99 -9.59 -20.76
CA GLY A 152 -9.00 -8.51 -20.68
C GLY A 152 -7.73 -8.91 -19.97
N SER A 153 -6.96 -7.91 -19.57
CA SER A 153 -5.73 -8.10 -18.79
C SER A 153 -5.56 -6.98 -17.77
N LYS A 154 -4.90 -7.30 -16.65
CA LYS A 154 -4.53 -6.32 -15.61
C LYS A 154 -3.04 -6.47 -15.31
N CYS A 155 -2.36 -5.36 -15.01
CA CYS A 155 -0.93 -5.37 -14.72
C CYS A 155 -0.63 -4.68 -13.38
N PHE A 156 0.55 -4.99 -12.84
CA PHE A 156 1.03 -4.48 -11.55
C PHE A 156 0.11 -4.82 -10.37
N ILE A 157 -0.47 -6.03 -10.36
CA ILE A 157 -1.43 -6.44 -9.33
C ILE A 157 -0.68 -7.06 -8.16
N THR A 158 -0.72 -6.35 -7.02
CA THR A 158 -0.12 -6.79 -5.77
C THR A 158 -0.96 -7.93 -5.15
N ASN A 159 -0.28 -8.92 -4.57
CA ASN A 159 -0.85 -10.07 -3.84
C ASN A 159 -1.65 -11.07 -4.70
N ALA A 160 -1.79 -10.90 -6.00
CA ALA A 160 -2.72 -11.72 -6.79
C ALA A 160 -2.39 -13.22 -6.78
N SER A 161 -1.11 -13.62 -6.66
CA SER A 161 -0.74 -15.04 -6.57
C SER A 161 -1.16 -15.70 -5.24
N TYR A 162 -1.54 -14.91 -4.25
CA TYR A 162 -1.93 -15.37 -2.91
C TYR A 162 -3.39 -15.03 -2.58
N ALA A 163 -4.10 -14.43 -3.52
CA ALA A 163 -5.51 -14.07 -3.40
C ALA A 163 -6.40 -15.19 -3.93
N SER A 164 -7.48 -15.53 -3.23
CA SER A 164 -8.52 -16.43 -3.74
C SER A 164 -9.59 -15.70 -4.57
N PHE A 165 -9.62 -14.38 -4.50
CA PHE A 165 -10.45 -13.47 -5.29
C PHE A 165 -9.85 -12.07 -5.30
N LEU A 166 -10.33 -11.22 -6.21
CA LEU A 166 -9.94 -9.80 -6.23
C LEU A 166 -11.11 -8.90 -6.64
N ALA A 167 -11.04 -7.62 -6.20
CA ALA A 167 -11.89 -6.58 -6.75
C ALA A 167 -11.31 -6.14 -8.10
N LEU A 168 -12.11 -6.23 -9.18
CA LEU A 168 -11.67 -5.98 -10.57
C LEU A 168 -12.61 -5.00 -11.27
N SER A 169 -12.05 -4.04 -12.02
CA SER A 169 -12.83 -3.13 -12.87
C SER A 169 -12.96 -3.66 -14.30
N ALA A 170 -14.17 -3.61 -14.87
CA ALA A 170 -14.41 -3.93 -16.26
C ALA A 170 -15.48 -3.01 -16.88
N VAL A 171 -15.37 -2.77 -18.19
CA VAL A 171 -16.35 -1.99 -18.97
C VAL A 171 -17.57 -2.86 -19.24
N THR A 172 -18.73 -2.43 -18.78
CA THR A 172 -20.04 -3.04 -19.05
C THR A 172 -20.90 -2.24 -20.02
N ASP A 173 -20.50 -0.98 -20.30
CA ASP A 173 -21.16 -0.09 -21.26
C ASP A 173 -20.15 0.93 -21.80
N LYS A 174 -19.70 0.72 -23.05
CA LYS A 174 -18.68 1.61 -23.68
C LYS A 174 -19.19 3.01 -23.96
N GLU A 175 -20.48 3.19 -24.18
CA GLU A 175 -21.05 4.48 -24.56
C GLU A 175 -21.10 5.44 -23.36
N GLN A 176 -21.09 4.93 -22.15
CA GLN A 176 -21.13 5.71 -20.92
C GLN A 176 -19.74 6.19 -20.42
N GLY A 177 -18.63 5.84 -21.13
CA GLY A 177 -17.28 6.18 -20.71
C GLY A 177 -16.99 5.66 -19.30
N SER A 178 -16.45 6.49 -18.41
CA SER A 178 -16.14 6.07 -17.03
C SER A 178 -17.36 5.63 -16.20
N ARG A 179 -18.58 6.08 -16.57
CA ARG A 179 -19.84 5.63 -15.95
C ARG A 179 -20.30 4.26 -16.46
N GLY A 180 -19.65 3.72 -17.48
CA GLY A 180 -19.86 2.36 -17.97
C GLY A 180 -18.93 1.33 -17.35
N ILE A 181 -18.07 1.70 -16.39
CA ILE A 181 -17.15 0.79 -15.69
C ILE A 181 -17.84 0.27 -14.43
N THR A 182 -17.82 -1.05 -14.28
CA THR A 182 -18.39 -1.78 -13.13
C THR A 182 -17.28 -2.48 -12.35
N ALA A 183 -17.43 -2.57 -11.03
CA ALA A 183 -16.55 -3.35 -10.17
C ALA A 183 -17.12 -4.75 -9.95
N PHE A 184 -16.25 -5.75 -9.95
CA PHE A 184 -16.58 -7.15 -9.78
C PHE A 184 -15.73 -7.81 -8.69
N ILE A 185 -16.29 -8.78 -8.01
CA ILE A 185 -15.53 -9.76 -7.21
C ILE A 185 -15.28 -10.96 -8.15
N VAL A 186 -14.00 -11.19 -8.48
CA VAL A 186 -13.60 -12.25 -9.40
C VAL A 186 -12.79 -13.29 -8.63
N PRO A 187 -13.26 -14.55 -8.52
CA PRO A 187 -12.47 -15.66 -7.97
C PRO A 187 -11.25 -15.95 -8.86
N THR A 188 -10.11 -16.23 -8.24
CA THR A 188 -8.85 -16.50 -8.97
C THR A 188 -8.77 -17.93 -9.52
N ASP A 189 -9.60 -18.83 -9.04
CA ASP A 189 -9.76 -20.21 -9.51
C ASP A 189 -10.79 -20.35 -10.64
N ALA A 190 -11.45 -19.26 -11.05
CA ALA A 190 -12.42 -19.28 -12.14
C ALA A 190 -11.75 -19.71 -13.46
N PRO A 191 -12.38 -20.61 -14.24
CA PRO A 191 -11.85 -21.01 -15.55
C PRO A 191 -11.56 -19.80 -16.45
N GLY A 192 -10.36 -19.76 -17.05
CA GLY A 192 -9.92 -18.66 -17.89
C GLY A 192 -9.24 -17.51 -17.14
N PHE A 193 -9.19 -17.55 -15.80
CA PHE A 193 -8.40 -16.61 -15.01
C PHE A 193 -6.97 -17.13 -14.87
N GLN A 194 -5.98 -16.29 -15.22
CA GLN A 194 -4.57 -16.66 -15.16
C GLN A 194 -3.77 -15.58 -14.43
N VAL A 195 -2.97 -16.02 -13.47
CA VAL A 195 -1.94 -15.17 -12.82
C VAL A 195 -0.61 -15.49 -13.46
N LEU A 196 0.01 -14.51 -14.10
CA LEU A 196 1.32 -14.68 -14.72
C LEU A 196 2.47 -14.57 -13.69
N ALA A 197 3.70 -14.76 -14.16
CA ALA A 197 4.88 -14.68 -13.30
C ALA A 197 5.04 -13.29 -12.64
N ASN A 198 5.70 -13.28 -11.47
CA ASN A 198 6.08 -12.03 -10.80
C ASN A 198 6.94 -11.15 -11.71
N TYR A 199 6.67 -9.85 -11.68
CA TYR A 199 7.55 -8.87 -12.32
C TYR A 199 8.93 -8.80 -11.64
N GLU A 200 9.97 -8.68 -12.47
CA GLU A 200 11.28 -8.23 -12.01
C GLU A 200 11.24 -6.73 -11.71
N LYS A 201 11.50 -6.35 -10.46
CA LYS A 201 11.31 -4.98 -9.97
C LYS A 201 12.61 -4.37 -9.49
N LEU A 202 12.68 -3.05 -9.44
CA LEU A 202 13.80 -2.30 -8.86
C LEU A 202 13.95 -2.54 -7.35
N GLY A 203 12.84 -2.56 -6.63
CA GLY A 203 12.74 -2.77 -5.19
C GLY A 203 11.48 -3.56 -4.82
N LEU A 204 11.19 -3.67 -3.52
CA LEU A 204 10.06 -4.41 -2.97
C LEU A 204 10.01 -5.86 -3.48
N HIS A 205 11.17 -6.50 -3.52
CA HIS A 205 11.35 -7.78 -4.21
C HIS A 205 10.53 -8.91 -3.59
N SER A 206 10.37 -8.93 -2.26
CA SER A 206 9.59 -9.97 -1.57
C SER A 206 8.08 -9.66 -1.51
N SER A 207 7.59 -8.59 -2.16
CA SER A 207 6.17 -8.37 -2.42
C SER A 207 5.79 -8.98 -3.78
N ASN A 208 4.67 -9.72 -3.82
CA ASN A 208 4.13 -10.26 -5.06
C ASN A 208 3.50 -9.15 -5.90
N THR A 209 3.85 -9.10 -7.19
CA THR A 209 3.28 -8.16 -8.15
C THR A 209 3.23 -8.82 -9.52
N THR A 210 2.05 -9.04 -10.08
CA THR A 210 1.86 -9.86 -11.28
C THR A 210 1.01 -9.17 -12.33
N GLU A 211 0.98 -9.78 -13.51
CA GLU A 211 0.00 -9.53 -14.55
C GLU A 211 -1.10 -10.60 -14.46
N LEU A 212 -2.32 -10.20 -14.82
CA LEU A 212 -3.50 -11.07 -14.90
C LEU A 212 -4.01 -11.11 -16.33
N VAL A 213 -4.43 -12.29 -16.76
CA VAL A 213 -5.14 -12.49 -18.03
C VAL A 213 -6.50 -13.13 -17.74
N LEU A 214 -7.54 -12.59 -18.37
CA LEU A 214 -8.92 -13.05 -18.25
C LEU A 214 -9.41 -13.44 -19.66
N GLU A 215 -9.66 -14.72 -19.86
CA GLU A 215 -10.16 -15.29 -21.12
C GLU A 215 -11.49 -15.98 -20.88
N ASN A 216 -12.59 -15.30 -21.20
CA ASN A 216 -13.96 -15.80 -20.98
C ASN A 216 -14.23 -16.20 -19.53
N VAL A 217 -13.69 -15.45 -18.57
CA VAL A 217 -13.92 -15.70 -17.16
C VAL A 217 -15.39 -15.42 -16.84
N ARG A 218 -16.08 -16.43 -16.31
CA ARG A 218 -17.50 -16.32 -15.96
C ARG A 218 -17.66 -16.08 -14.47
N VAL A 219 -18.50 -15.11 -14.14
CA VAL A 219 -18.92 -14.85 -12.76
C VAL A 219 -20.43 -14.60 -12.71
N PRO A 220 -21.11 -15.03 -11.66
CA PRO A 220 -22.54 -14.80 -11.48
C PRO A 220 -22.88 -13.29 -11.44
N GLU A 221 -24.12 -12.93 -11.74
CA GLU A 221 -24.57 -11.53 -11.73
C GLU A 221 -24.37 -10.88 -10.36
N GLU A 222 -24.55 -11.61 -9.27
CA GLU A 222 -24.37 -11.17 -7.90
C GLU A 222 -22.91 -10.84 -7.53
N ASN A 223 -21.94 -11.16 -8.37
CA ASN A 223 -20.54 -10.79 -8.16
C ASN A 223 -20.23 -9.32 -8.52
N VAL A 224 -21.23 -8.56 -8.97
CA VAL A 224 -21.07 -7.10 -9.07
C VAL A 224 -20.85 -6.52 -7.67
N LEU A 225 -19.76 -5.80 -7.50
CA LEU A 225 -19.44 -5.09 -6.27
C LEU A 225 -20.09 -3.70 -6.27
N GLY A 226 -21.06 -3.50 -5.41
CA GLY A 226 -21.86 -2.28 -5.37
C GLY A 226 -22.88 -2.18 -6.51
N LYS A 227 -22.83 -1.11 -7.32
CA LYS A 227 -23.77 -0.88 -8.41
C LYS A 227 -23.09 -0.89 -9.77
N ARG A 228 -23.77 -1.47 -10.77
CA ARG A 228 -23.35 -1.42 -12.16
C ARG A 228 -23.14 0.03 -12.61
N GLY A 229 -22.03 0.31 -13.28
CA GLY A 229 -21.64 1.62 -13.78
C GLY A 229 -21.01 2.57 -12.73
N GLU A 230 -20.93 2.18 -11.46
CA GLU A 230 -20.29 2.98 -10.41
C GLU A 230 -18.85 2.51 -10.10
N GLY A 231 -18.33 1.49 -10.76
CA GLY A 231 -17.05 0.87 -10.46
C GLY A 231 -15.88 1.84 -10.50
N PHE A 232 -15.81 2.72 -11.49
CA PHE A 232 -14.74 3.72 -11.57
C PHE A 232 -14.71 4.64 -10.33
N LYS A 233 -15.88 5.15 -9.92
CA LYS A 233 -16.01 5.99 -8.73
C LYS A 233 -15.61 5.23 -7.45
N GLN A 234 -16.04 3.97 -7.33
CA GLN A 234 -15.72 3.11 -6.19
C GLN A 234 -14.20 2.89 -6.09
N PHE A 235 -13.53 2.64 -7.20
CA PHE A 235 -12.08 2.47 -7.26
C PHE A 235 -11.33 3.74 -6.87
N LEU A 236 -11.79 4.92 -7.30
CA LEU A 236 -11.19 6.20 -6.87
C LEU A 236 -11.36 6.46 -5.37
N ILE A 237 -12.52 6.16 -4.80
CA ILE A 237 -12.77 6.27 -3.35
C ILE A 237 -11.85 5.32 -2.57
N THR A 238 -11.66 4.10 -3.06
CA THR A 238 -10.74 3.12 -2.47
C THR A 238 -9.30 3.65 -2.47
N LEU A 239 -8.83 4.22 -3.59
CA LEU A 239 -7.50 4.80 -3.71
C LEU A 239 -7.26 5.97 -2.74
N ASP A 240 -8.28 6.77 -2.42
CA ASP A 240 -8.14 7.84 -1.41
C ASP A 240 -7.71 7.25 -0.05
N GLY A 241 -8.29 6.11 0.33
CA GLY A 241 -7.89 5.38 1.53
C GLY A 241 -6.50 4.75 1.43
N GLY A 242 -6.16 4.18 0.27
CA GLY A 242 -4.87 3.57 -0.01
C GLY A 242 -3.70 4.54 0.10
N ARG A 243 -3.89 5.80 -0.33
CA ARG A 243 -2.86 6.86 -0.23
C ARG A 243 -2.41 7.13 1.20
N ILE A 244 -3.27 6.92 2.22
CA ILE A 244 -2.87 6.98 3.62
C ILE A 244 -1.84 5.88 3.92
N GLY A 245 -2.10 4.64 3.45
CA GLY A 245 -1.19 3.52 3.60
C GLY A 245 0.17 3.75 2.92
N ILE A 246 0.16 4.23 1.66
CA ILE A 246 1.41 4.55 0.94
C ILE A 246 2.17 5.69 1.63
N GLY A 247 1.47 6.72 2.12
CA GLY A 247 2.08 7.79 2.91
C GLY A 247 2.74 7.27 4.19
N ALA A 248 2.06 6.38 4.92
CA ALA A 248 2.60 5.74 6.13
C ALA A 248 3.83 4.85 5.80
N MET A 249 3.76 4.09 4.71
CA MET A 249 4.90 3.31 4.23
C MET A 249 6.11 4.20 3.92
N ALA A 250 5.90 5.33 3.26
CA ALA A 250 6.95 6.28 2.93
C ALA A 250 7.61 6.85 4.20
N VAL A 251 6.80 7.20 5.21
CA VAL A 251 7.30 7.63 6.53
C VAL A 251 8.14 6.55 7.18
N GLY A 252 7.68 5.29 7.17
CA GLY A 252 8.42 4.15 7.74
C GLY A 252 9.80 3.95 7.08
N ILE A 253 9.85 3.93 5.74
CA ILE A 253 11.12 3.80 4.99
C ILE A 253 12.05 4.98 5.24
N ALA A 254 11.52 6.23 5.25
CA ALA A 254 12.31 7.41 5.55
C ALA A 254 12.89 7.38 6.97
N GLN A 255 12.08 6.94 7.96
CA GLN A 255 12.52 6.75 9.33
C GLN A 255 13.65 5.74 9.44
N ALA A 256 13.54 4.59 8.78
CA ALA A 256 14.61 3.58 8.73
C ALA A 256 15.90 4.14 8.17
N ALA A 257 15.82 4.86 7.06
CA ALA A 257 16.98 5.50 6.44
C ALA A 257 17.64 6.52 7.36
N TYR A 258 16.83 7.35 8.04
CA TYR A 258 17.30 8.31 9.04
C TYR A 258 17.98 7.62 10.22
N ASP A 259 17.35 6.61 10.82
CA ASP A 259 17.88 5.88 11.98
C ASP A 259 19.24 5.27 11.68
N LYS A 260 19.38 4.61 10.51
CA LYS A 260 20.65 4.03 10.05
C LYS A 260 21.70 5.10 9.79
N ALA A 261 21.34 6.19 9.15
CA ALA A 261 22.26 7.30 8.87
C ALA A 261 22.74 7.98 10.17
N LEU A 262 21.84 8.22 11.12
CA LEU A 262 22.16 8.78 12.43
C LEU A 262 23.11 7.85 13.21
N GLN A 263 22.78 6.55 13.28
CA GLN A 263 23.62 5.57 13.95
C GLN A 263 25.02 5.50 13.34
N TYR A 264 25.09 5.37 12.00
CA TYR A 264 26.38 5.30 11.29
C TYR A 264 27.20 6.57 11.48
N SER A 265 26.59 7.74 11.42
CA SER A 265 27.30 9.01 11.61
C SER A 265 27.95 9.18 12.98
N LYS A 266 27.38 8.56 14.02
CA LYS A 266 27.93 8.55 15.39
C LYS A 266 29.11 7.59 15.54
N GLN A 267 29.11 6.48 14.78
CA GLN A 267 30.12 5.42 14.88
C GLN A 267 31.31 5.63 13.93
N ARG A 268 31.04 6.11 12.72
CA ARG A 268 32.06 6.30 11.69
C ARG A 268 32.88 7.55 11.96
N THR A 269 34.20 7.39 11.96
CA THR A 269 35.16 8.50 12.13
C THR A 269 35.85 8.84 10.80
N ALA A 270 36.08 10.14 10.58
CA ALA A 270 36.90 10.68 9.49
C ALA A 270 37.55 11.98 10.00
N PHE A 271 38.75 12.28 9.53
CA PHE A 271 39.50 13.49 9.92
C PHE A 271 39.60 13.69 11.46
N GLY A 272 39.73 12.58 12.20
CA GLY A 272 39.86 12.56 13.65
C GLY A 272 38.60 12.73 14.48
N ASN A 273 37.42 12.88 13.85
CA ASN A 273 36.13 13.08 14.52
C ASN A 273 35.07 12.09 13.98
N SER A 274 33.97 11.87 14.75
CA SER A 274 32.79 11.19 14.24
C SER A 274 32.16 12.01 13.11
N LEU A 275 31.49 11.36 12.15
CA LEU A 275 30.80 12.07 11.06
C LEU A 275 29.74 13.03 11.61
N SER A 276 29.08 12.69 12.71
CA SER A 276 28.07 13.52 13.38
C SER A 276 28.63 14.83 13.96
N HIS A 277 29.96 14.99 14.03
CA HIS A 277 30.61 16.24 14.42
C HIS A 277 30.57 17.29 13.31
N PHE A 278 30.47 16.89 12.04
CA PHE A 278 30.55 17.84 10.93
C PHE A 278 29.16 18.45 10.64
N GLN A 279 29.11 19.79 10.57
CA GLN A 279 27.86 20.54 10.34
C GLN A 279 27.13 20.10 9.06
N ALA A 280 27.85 19.78 7.97
CA ALA A 280 27.24 19.29 6.74
C ALA A 280 26.44 17.98 6.95
N ILE A 281 26.83 17.12 7.90
CA ILE A 281 26.10 15.91 8.26
C ILE A 281 24.96 16.25 9.23
N GLN A 282 25.21 17.12 10.20
CA GLN A 282 24.19 17.58 11.17
C GLN A 282 22.99 18.21 10.45
N HIS A 283 23.22 19.08 9.45
CA HIS A 283 22.15 19.72 8.68
C HIS A 283 21.32 18.69 7.90
N LYS A 284 21.96 17.73 7.24
CA LYS A 284 21.25 16.63 6.56
C LYS A 284 20.35 15.84 7.51
N LEU A 285 20.87 15.46 8.67
CA LEU A 285 20.10 14.72 9.67
C LEU A 285 18.95 15.55 10.27
N ALA A 286 19.17 16.84 10.50
CA ALA A 286 18.13 17.76 10.97
C ALA A 286 17.00 17.91 9.94
N ASP A 287 17.33 18.09 8.67
CA ASP A 287 16.36 18.19 7.59
C ASP A 287 15.56 16.87 7.43
N MET A 288 16.24 15.71 7.48
CA MET A 288 15.57 14.41 7.45
C MET A 288 14.57 14.26 8.60
N ALA A 289 15.00 14.55 9.84
CA ALA A 289 14.14 14.44 11.03
C ALA A 289 12.91 15.35 10.93
N MET A 290 13.09 16.60 10.53
CA MET A 290 12.01 17.58 10.36
C MET A 290 11.01 17.15 9.28
N GLN A 291 11.51 16.74 8.11
CA GLN A 291 10.65 16.34 6.99
C GLN A 291 9.84 15.08 7.29
N ILE A 292 10.43 14.10 7.97
CA ILE A 292 9.75 12.87 8.40
C ILE A 292 8.61 13.20 9.37
N GLU A 293 8.84 14.09 10.34
CA GLU A 293 7.81 14.48 11.30
C GLU A 293 6.65 15.23 10.64
N LEU A 294 6.94 16.14 9.70
CA LEU A 294 5.92 16.83 8.91
C LEU A 294 5.09 15.83 8.07
N ALA A 295 5.76 14.86 7.42
CA ALA A 295 5.08 13.82 6.62
C ALA A 295 4.18 12.95 7.50
N ARG A 296 4.68 12.47 8.65
CA ARG A 296 3.92 11.68 9.62
C ARG A 296 2.67 12.41 10.09
N THR A 297 2.83 13.67 10.47
CA THR A 297 1.72 14.54 10.90
C THR A 297 0.65 14.63 9.81
N MET A 298 1.05 14.77 8.54
CA MET A 298 0.10 14.88 7.44
C MET A 298 -0.61 13.56 7.14
N VAL A 299 0.08 12.42 7.25
CA VAL A 299 -0.50 11.08 7.13
C VAL A 299 -1.54 10.84 8.23
N TYR A 300 -1.20 11.11 9.48
CA TYR A 300 -2.10 10.92 10.61
C TYR A 300 -3.29 11.88 10.56
N LYS A 301 -3.10 13.12 10.07
CA LYS A 301 -4.21 14.04 9.81
C LYS A 301 -5.18 13.49 8.78
N ALA A 302 -4.70 12.91 7.68
CA ALA A 302 -5.55 12.32 6.66
C ALA A 302 -6.32 11.10 7.20
N ALA A 303 -5.66 10.24 7.99
CA ALA A 303 -6.27 9.12 8.68
C ALA A 303 -7.37 9.58 9.65
N TRP A 304 -7.06 10.55 10.50
CA TRP A 304 -8.02 11.12 11.46
C TRP A 304 -9.25 11.72 10.78
N LEU A 305 -9.08 12.45 9.66
CA LEU A 305 -10.21 12.99 8.90
C LEU A 305 -11.13 11.88 8.38
N LYS A 306 -10.56 10.80 7.87
CA LYS A 306 -11.30 9.62 7.41
C LYS A 306 -12.10 8.99 8.56
N ASP A 307 -11.48 8.79 9.73
CA ASP A 307 -12.12 8.19 10.90
C ASP A 307 -13.29 9.03 11.44
N HIS A 308 -13.25 10.35 11.23
CA HIS A 308 -14.32 11.27 11.61
C HIS A 308 -15.35 11.54 10.49
N GLY A 309 -15.37 10.73 9.42
CA GLY A 309 -16.31 10.86 8.32
C GLY A 309 -16.19 12.17 7.55
N ARG A 310 -15.04 12.85 7.62
CA ARG A 310 -14.78 14.11 6.93
C ARG A 310 -14.16 13.85 5.56
N LYS A 311 -14.35 14.80 4.63
CA LYS A 311 -13.67 14.76 3.34
C LYS A 311 -12.14 14.81 3.56
N PHE A 312 -11.40 13.86 2.98
CA PHE A 312 -9.97 13.70 3.20
C PHE A 312 -9.16 13.50 1.90
N THR A 313 -9.81 13.49 0.74
CA THR A 313 -9.18 13.28 -0.58
C THR A 313 -7.95 14.18 -0.78
N LYS A 314 -8.09 15.49 -0.49
CA LYS A 314 -7.00 16.47 -0.60
C LYS A 314 -5.85 16.12 0.35
N GLU A 315 -6.17 15.89 1.61
CA GLU A 315 -5.18 15.60 2.66
C GLU A 315 -4.47 14.26 2.40
N ALA A 316 -5.18 13.24 1.92
CA ALA A 316 -4.57 11.96 1.53
C ALA A 316 -3.61 12.13 0.34
N ALA A 317 -4.00 12.92 -0.67
CA ALA A 317 -3.13 13.24 -1.79
C ALA A 317 -1.88 14.03 -1.36
N MET A 318 -2.04 15.05 -0.50
CA MET A 318 -0.92 15.81 0.07
C MET A 318 0.01 14.93 0.92
N ALA A 319 -0.55 14.08 1.77
CA ALA A 319 0.21 13.17 2.64
C ALA A 319 1.07 12.22 1.82
N LYS A 320 0.47 11.53 0.84
CA LYS A 320 1.19 10.58 0.00
C LYS A 320 2.25 11.27 -0.87
N LEU A 321 1.90 12.39 -1.51
CA LEU A 321 2.83 13.15 -2.35
C LEU A 321 4.07 13.58 -1.55
N TYR A 322 3.86 14.28 -0.44
CA TYR A 322 4.96 14.79 0.37
C TYR A 322 5.78 13.66 0.99
N ALA A 323 5.12 12.65 1.58
CA ALA A 323 5.82 11.53 2.21
C ALA A 323 6.67 10.72 1.21
N SER A 324 6.17 10.46 -0.01
CA SER A 324 6.94 9.72 -1.02
C SER A 324 8.17 10.49 -1.51
N GLU A 325 8.05 11.80 -1.75
CA GLU A 325 9.17 12.63 -2.20
C GLU A 325 10.24 12.77 -1.10
N ILE A 326 9.83 12.95 0.16
CA ILE A 326 10.82 13.01 1.27
C ILE A 326 11.45 11.64 1.55
N ALA A 327 10.76 10.52 1.30
CA ALA A 327 11.35 9.19 1.45
C ALA A 327 12.48 8.98 0.44
N MET A 328 12.29 9.41 -0.81
CA MET A 328 13.36 9.39 -1.82
C MET A 328 14.54 10.28 -1.38
N SER A 329 14.27 11.48 -0.90
CA SER A 329 15.31 12.39 -0.38
C SER A 329 16.07 11.80 0.80
N ALA A 330 15.34 11.28 1.81
CA ALA A 330 15.92 10.70 3.02
C ALA A 330 16.79 9.47 2.73
N THR A 331 16.31 8.55 1.88
CA THR A 331 17.07 7.35 1.49
C THR A 331 18.31 7.70 0.67
N HIS A 332 18.22 8.70 -0.23
CA HIS A 332 19.37 9.24 -0.93
C HIS A 332 20.41 9.84 0.05
N GLN A 333 19.98 10.64 1.01
CA GLN A 333 20.90 11.23 2.01
C GLN A 333 21.52 10.13 2.91
N ALA A 334 20.77 9.08 3.25
CA ALA A 334 21.30 7.97 4.03
C ALA A 334 22.44 7.26 3.29
N ILE A 335 22.27 6.95 2.00
CA ILE A 335 23.37 6.39 1.15
C ILE A 335 24.56 7.34 1.15
N GLN A 336 24.32 8.66 0.95
CA GLN A 336 25.39 9.65 0.87
C GLN A 336 26.16 9.77 2.20
N ILE A 337 25.49 9.71 3.37
CA ILE A 337 26.12 9.72 4.69
C ILE A 337 26.97 8.49 4.93
N HIS A 338 26.54 7.31 4.44
CA HIS A 338 27.34 6.08 4.52
C HIS A 338 28.53 6.07 3.55
N GLY A 339 28.54 6.97 2.54
CA GLY A 339 29.60 7.01 1.51
C GLY A 339 29.66 5.70 0.71
N GLY A 340 30.83 5.17 0.43
CA GLY A 340 31.00 3.92 -0.33
C GLY A 340 30.28 2.72 0.28
N TYR A 341 30.17 2.65 1.58
CA TYR A 341 29.41 1.60 2.29
C TYR A 341 27.90 1.69 2.06
N GLY A 342 27.35 2.89 1.82
CA GLY A 342 25.93 3.04 1.48
C GLY A 342 25.52 2.44 0.14
N TYR A 343 26.52 2.15 -0.72
CA TYR A 343 26.30 1.48 -2.01
C TYR A 343 26.35 -0.06 -1.91
N MET A 344 26.75 -0.58 -0.74
CA MET A 344 26.90 -2.00 -0.49
C MET A 344 25.64 -2.56 0.21
N ARG A 345 25.22 -3.76 -0.19
CA ARG A 345 24.00 -4.41 0.31
C ARG A 345 24.00 -4.68 1.81
N GLU A 346 25.18 -4.91 2.42
CA GLU A 346 25.31 -5.20 3.85
C GLU A 346 24.84 -4.06 4.76
N TYR A 347 24.73 -2.82 4.25
CA TYR A 347 24.29 -1.65 5.03
C TYR A 347 22.82 -1.32 4.90
N GLN A 348 22.04 -2.05 4.12
CA GLN A 348 20.58 -1.96 3.96
C GLN A 348 20.05 -0.63 3.38
N VAL A 349 20.77 0.47 3.47
CA VAL A 349 20.27 1.80 3.03
C VAL A 349 20.02 1.87 1.53
N GLU A 350 20.71 1.06 0.72
CA GLU A 350 20.46 0.92 -0.71
C GLU A 350 19.11 0.26 -0.98
N ARG A 351 18.68 -0.73 -0.16
CA ARG A 351 17.39 -1.38 -0.25
C ARG A 351 16.26 -0.38 0.01
N PHE A 352 16.40 0.45 1.05
CA PHE A 352 15.42 1.50 1.34
C PHE A 352 15.24 2.46 0.17
N PHE A 353 16.33 2.81 -0.52
CA PHE A 353 16.27 3.68 -1.70
C PHE A 353 15.53 3.00 -2.87
N ARG A 354 15.80 1.73 -3.14
CA ARG A 354 15.10 0.97 -4.19
C ARG A 354 13.61 0.82 -3.87
N ASP A 355 13.29 0.52 -2.63
CA ASP A 355 11.92 0.33 -2.16
C ASP A 355 11.11 1.64 -2.20
N ALA A 356 11.71 2.76 -1.78
CA ALA A 356 11.08 4.07 -1.78
C ALA A 356 10.64 4.54 -3.17
N ARG A 357 11.37 4.13 -4.24
CA ARG A 357 11.10 4.63 -5.59
C ARG A 357 9.70 4.35 -6.09
N LEU A 358 9.10 3.21 -5.75
CA LEU A 358 7.72 2.90 -6.12
C LEU A 358 6.72 3.91 -5.58
N LEU A 359 6.99 4.49 -4.41
CA LEU A 359 6.00 5.31 -3.69
C LEU A 359 5.66 6.62 -4.41
N GLU A 360 6.49 7.11 -5.30
CA GLU A 360 6.17 8.25 -6.17
C GLU A 360 5.32 7.85 -7.41
N ILE A 361 5.16 6.56 -7.67
CA ILE A 361 4.52 6.00 -8.88
C ILE A 361 3.20 5.32 -8.55
N GLY A 362 3.19 4.37 -7.60
CA GLY A 362 2.02 3.57 -7.24
C GLY A 362 0.90 4.37 -6.59
N GLU A 363 -0.34 3.93 -6.78
CA GLU A 363 -1.58 4.57 -6.27
C GLU A 363 -1.75 6.05 -6.66
N GLY A 364 -1.25 6.38 -7.84
CA GLY A 364 -1.24 7.73 -8.40
C GLY A 364 0.16 8.35 -8.37
N THR A 365 0.68 8.69 -9.55
CA THR A 365 1.99 9.35 -9.65
C THR A 365 2.00 10.70 -8.94
N SER A 366 3.18 11.22 -8.63
CA SER A 366 3.34 12.55 -8.03
C SER A 366 2.62 13.64 -8.83
N GLU A 367 2.58 13.52 -10.17
CA GLU A 367 1.87 14.42 -11.09
C GLU A 367 0.35 14.30 -10.93
N ILE A 368 -0.17 13.07 -10.87
CA ILE A 368 -1.62 12.82 -10.65
C ILE A 368 -2.06 13.37 -9.30
N LEU A 369 -1.25 13.21 -8.26
CA LEU A 369 -1.57 13.75 -6.94
C LEU A 369 -1.60 15.30 -6.94
N ARG A 370 -0.68 15.95 -7.67
CA ARG A 370 -0.72 17.41 -7.88
C ARG A 370 -1.99 17.85 -8.59
N ASN A 371 -2.43 17.11 -9.61
CA ASN A 371 -3.70 17.39 -10.30
C ASN A 371 -4.92 17.24 -9.36
N ILE A 372 -4.91 16.22 -8.49
CA ILE A 372 -5.97 16.04 -7.48
C ILE A 372 -5.98 17.21 -6.51
N ILE A 373 -4.81 17.59 -5.97
CA ILE A 373 -4.68 18.72 -5.05
C ILE A 373 -5.15 20.01 -5.71
N ALA A 374 -4.70 20.30 -6.95
CA ALA A 374 -5.09 21.48 -7.72
C ALA A 374 -6.61 21.58 -7.87
N ARG A 375 -7.25 20.48 -8.28
CA ARG A 375 -8.71 20.41 -8.36
C ARG A 375 -9.41 20.67 -7.02
N GLU A 376 -8.88 20.11 -5.94
CA GLU A 376 -9.48 20.23 -4.60
C GLU A 376 -9.31 21.64 -3.98
N ILE A 377 -8.37 22.45 -4.47
CA ILE A 377 -8.20 23.86 -4.08
C ILE A 377 -8.86 24.83 -5.07
N GLY A 378 -9.49 24.33 -6.15
CA GLY A 378 -10.29 25.13 -7.08
C GLY A 378 -9.53 25.67 -8.30
N CYS A 379 -8.38 25.04 -8.68
CA CYS A 379 -7.68 25.37 -9.93
C CYS A 379 -8.24 24.59 -11.11
#